data_662f8a07ddae157c8b52ed07e4fc06a6
#
_entry.id   662f8a07ddae157c8b52ed07e4fc06a6
#
_cell.length_a   1.000
_cell.length_b   1.000
_cell.length_c   1.000
_cell.angle_alpha   90.00
_cell.angle_beta   90.00
_cell.angle_gamma   90.00
#
_symmetry.space_group_name_H-M   'P 1'
#
loop_
_entity.id
_entity.type
_entity.pdbx_description
1 polymer ?
#
loop_
_entity_poly.entity_id
_entity_poly.type
_entity_poly.pdbx_seq_one_letter_code
_entity_poly.pdbx_strand_id
1 'polypeptide(L)'
;MSAVTENILTGLPAGRAAVFLGEAGCGKSELAVHLALSLAGKGREVHFFDLDQTKPLMRSRDAQELLEGAGVTVHFERQTADAPTQVGGLVPLLLAPDKNVILDVGGGDAGARLIGGYSHLLKNADVWFIVNPYRPWSGSTEHIDGTLSAILRAARLNLPRFLLNPNLGQETTAEEYLAGLEDGLAMLSPYVPVEGAAVPAALLARVAALAPLPLIPITTHISVPETELD
;
A
#
# COMPACT_ATOMS: atom_id res chain seq x y z
N MET A 1 24.73 -6.23 -6.23
CA MET A 1 23.29 -6.49 -6.52
C MET A 1 22.35 -5.73 -5.58
N SER A 2 22.82 -4.79 -4.75
CA SER A 2 22.03 -4.09 -3.73
C SER A 2 21.26 -2.83 -4.21
N ALA A 3 21.49 -2.31 -5.40
CA ALA A 3 20.96 -1.02 -5.84
C ALA A 3 19.59 -1.09 -6.55
N VAL A 4 19.10 -2.28 -6.89
CA VAL A 4 17.85 -2.45 -7.66
C VAL A 4 16.61 -2.48 -6.74
N THR A 5 16.79 -2.84 -5.49
CA THR A 5 15.73 -3.13 -4.53
C THR A 5 14.98 -1.88 -4.06
N GLU A 6 15.69 -0.76 -3.94
CA GLU A 6 15.13 0.48 -3.37
C GLU A 6 14.26 1.30 -4.35
N ASN A 7 14.36 1.04 -5.64
CA ASN A 7 13.86 1.98 -6.65
C ASN A 7 12.42 1.75 -7.11
N ILE A 8 11.81 0.60 -6.81
CA ILE A 8 10.48 0.24 -7.34
C ILE A 8 9.38 1.15 -6.78
N LEU A 9 9.35 1.35 -5.47
CA LEU A 9 8.43 2.30 -4.83
C LEU A 9 9.04 3.71 -4.74
N THR A 10 10.28 3.81 -4.31
CA THR A 10 10.93 5.08 -3.98
C THR A 10 11.40 5.87 -5.20
N GLY A 11 11.24 5.31 -6.41
CA GLY A 11 11.45 5.99 -7.68
C GLY A 11 10.30 6.91 -8.12
N LEU A 12 9.28 7.11 -7.29
CA LEU A 12 8.16 8.01 -7.58
C LEU A 12 8.67 9.42 -7.93
N PRO A 13 8.36 9.96 -9.14
CA PRO A 13 8.79 11.32 -9.51
C PRO A 13 8.16 12.40 -8.61
N ALA A 14 8.78 13.60 -8.59
CA ALA A 14 8.15 14.76 -7.97
C ALA A 14 6.82 15.10 -8.65
N GLY A 15 5.85 15.60 -7.89
CA GLY A 15 4.53 15.93 -8.40
C GLY A 15 3.68 14.72 -8.81
N ARG A 16 4.08 13.50 -8.43
CA ARG A 16 3.35 12.27 -8.74
C ARG A 16 2.62 11.75 -7.52
N ALA A 17 1.39 11.28 -7.74
CA ALA A 17 0.65 10.55 -6.71
C ALA A 17 0.96 9.05 -6.73
N ALA A 18 0.93 8.42 -5.56
CA ALA A 18 0.89 6.98 -5.39
C ALA A 18 -0.43 6.55 -4.72
N VAL A 19 -1.02 5.48 -5.19
CA VAL A 19 -2.29 4.94 -4.68
C VAL A 19 -2.08 3.48 -4.31
N PHE A 20 -2.41 3.11 -3.07
CA PHE A 20 -2.31 1.74 -2.58
C PHE A 20 -3.68 1.12 -2.48
N LEU A 21 -3.91 0.06 -3.25
CA LEU A 21 -5.14 -0.70 -3.37
C LEU A 21 -4.93 -2.15 -2.94
N GLY A 22 -6.00 -2.83 -2.61
CA GLY A 22 -6.06 -4.24 -2.22
C GLY A 22 -7.03 -4.46 -1.09
N GLU A 23 -7.17 -5.69 -0.64
CA GLU A 23 -8.08 -6.06 0.45
C GLU A 23 -7.55 -5.67 1.83
N ALA A 24 -8.41 -5.78 2.83
CA ALA A 24 -8.03 -5.52 4.22
C ALA A 24 -6.91 -6.47 4.67
N GLY A 25 -5.92 -5.94 5.40
CA GLY A 25 -4.81 -6.72 5.94
C GLY A 25 -3.75 -7.18 4.93
N CYS A 26 -3.78 -6.74 3.66
CA CYS A 26 -2.75 -7.09 2.70
C CYS A 26 -1.44 -6.28 2.84
N GLY A 27 -1.42 -5.23 3.69
CA GLY A 27 -0.22 -4.44 3.99
C GLY A 27 -0.10 -3.12 3.26
N LYS A 28 -1.19 -2.59 2.68
CA LYS A 28 -1.22 -1.28 1.98
C LYS A 28 -0.65 -0.16 2.82
N SER A 29 -1.18 -0.02 4.03
CA SER A 29 -0.82 1.08 4.93
C SER A 29 0.67 1.08 5.29
N GLU A 30 1.25 -0.10 5.56
CA GLU A 30 2.69 -0.21 5.82
C GLU A 30 3.54 0.23 4.62
N LEU A 31 3.15 -0.18 3.42
CA LEU A 31 3.83 0.22 2.19
C LEU A 31 3.65 1.71 1.89
N ALA A 32 2.47 2.26 2.14
CA ALA A 32 2.19 3.68 1.98
C ALA A 32 3.03 4.53 2.95
N VAL A 33 3.11 4.14 4.23
CA VAL A 33 3.95 4.77 5.25
C VAL A 33 5.43 4.66 4.87
N HIS A 34 5.89 3.47 4.47
CA HIS A 34 7.27 3.26 4.02
C HIS A 34 7.65 4.19 2.85
N LEU A 35 6.77 4.32 1.84
CA LEU A 35 6.99 5.24 0.72
C LEU A 35 7.06 6.69 1.19
N ALA A 36 6.12 7.11 2.06
CA ALA A 36 6.09 8.48 2.58
C ALA A 36 7.37 8.86 3.29
N LEU A 37 7.84 8.00 4.21
CA LEU A 37 9.08 8.20 4.95
C LEU A 37 10.30 8.24 4.01
N SER A 38 10.35 7.33 3.03
CA SER A 38 11.44 7.27 2.05
C SER A 38 11.53 8.53 1.20
N LEU A 39 10.39 9.08 0.77
CA LEU A 39 10.35 10.32 -0.03
C LEU A 39 10.69 11.55 0.82
N ALA A 40 10.17 11.63 2.05
CA ALA A 40 10.49 12.71 2.98
C ALA A 40 11.99 12.71 3.33
N GLY A 41 12.59 11.53 3.56
CA GLY A 41 14.03 11.36 3.76
C GLY A 41 14.89 11.82 2.57
N LYS A 42 14.32 11.88 1.37
CA LYS A 42 14.94 12.45 0.15
C LYS A 42 14.67 13.96 -0.03
N GLY A 43 14.10 14.61 0.98
CA GLY A 43 13.78 16.06 0.96
C GLY A 43 12.57 16.40 0.08
N ARG A 44 11.70 15.45 -0.21
CA ARG A 44 10.45 15.69 -0.96
C ARG A 44 9.37 16.25 -0.04
N GLU A 45 8.52 17.11 -0.57
CA GLU A 45 7.28 17.51 0.09
C GLU A 45 6.23 16.44 -0.12
N VAL A 46 5.81 15.80 0.96
CA VAL A 46 4.93 14.63 0.95
C VAL A 46 3.65 14.91 1.72
N HIS A 47 2.52 14.63 1.09
CA HIS A 47 1.19 14.67 1.67
C HIS A 47 0.63 13.24 1.72
N PHE A 48 0.34 12.76 2.91
CA PHE A 48 -0.20 11.43 3.15
C PHE A 48 -1.68 11.52 3.50
N PHE A 49 -2.52 10.83 2.75
CA PHE A 49 -3.97 10.74 3.00
C PHE A 49 -4.31 9.35 3.49
N ASP A 50 -4.78 9.26 4.74
CA ASP A 50 -5.41 8.06 5.26
C ASP A 50 -6.90 8.08 4.88
N LEU A 51 -7.25 7.21 3.93
CA LEU A 51 -8.59 7.08 3.38
C LEU A 51 -9.30 5.80 3.86
N ASP A 52 -8.72 5.07 4.83
CA ASP A 52 -9.39 3.91 5.43
C ASP A 52 -10.41 4.35 6.47
N GLN A 53 -11.66 4.49 6.05
CA GLN A 53 -12.77 4.89 6.91
C GLN A 53 -13.21 3.79 7.90
N THR A 54 -12.79 2.54 7.71
CA THR A 54 -13.26 1.42 8.53
C THR A 54 -12.44 1.22 9.79
N LYS A 55 -11.21 1.74 9.85
CA LYS A 55 -10.29 1.61 10.98
C LYS A 55 -9.45 2.87 11.25
N PRO A 56 -10.06 4.08 11.27
CA PRO A 56 -9.28 5.32 11.22
C PRO A 56 -8.52 5.65 12.51
N LEU A 57 -8.84 5.06 13.63
CA LEU A 57 -8.42 5.60 14.94
C LEU A 57 -7.33 4.79 15.66
N MET A 58 -7.08 3.54 15.31
CA MET A 58 -6.21 2.68 16.12
C MET A 58 -4.85 2.37 15.49
N ARG A 59 -4.74 2.48 14.17
CA ARG A 59 -3.51 2.13 13.46
C ARG A 59 -2.68 3.34 13.01
N SER A 60 -3.29 4.50 12.92
CA SER A 60 -2.64 5.68 12.33
C SER A 60 -2.01 6.65 13.34
N ARG A 61 -2.32 6.56 14.64
CA ARG A 61 -1.71 7.50 15.61
C ARG A 61 -0.20 7.33 15.72
N ASP A 62 0.27 6.09 15.88
CA ASP A 62 1.71 5.81 15.97
C ASP A 62 2.40 6.15 14.65
N ALA A 63 1.74 5.82 13.52
CA ALA A 63 2.23 6.16 12.20
C ALA A 63 2.14 7.67 11.93
N GLN A 64 1.14 8.38 12.47
CA GLN A 64 1.00 9.82 12.33
C GLN A 64 2.19 10.56 12.96
N GLU A 65 2.49 10.29 14.22
CA GLU A 65 3.61 10.92 14.92
C GLU A 65 4.94 10.68 14.20
N LEU A 66 5.12 9.45 13.68
CA LEU A 66 6.29 9.10 12.89
C LEU A 66 6.37 9.87 11.57
N LEU A 67 5.26 9.95 10.82
CA LEU A 67 5.18 10.66 9.54
C LEU A 67 5.39 12.17 9.74
N GLU A 68 4.70 12.78 10.69
CA GLU A 68 4.83 14.20 11.00
C GLU A 68 6.24 14.54 11.50
N GLY A 69 6.84 13.69 12.34
CA GLY A 69 8.22 13.81 12.79
C GLY A 69 9.24 13.73 11.65
N ALA A 70 8.91 13.04 10.56
CA ALA A 70 9.72 13.00 9.34
C ALA A 70 9.42 14.14 8.35
N GLY A 71 8.50 15.06 8.68
CA GLY A 71 8.13 16.22 7.83
C GLY A 71 7.05 15.90 6.78
N VAL A 72 6.33 14.78 6.91
CA VAL A 72 5.18 14.45 6.06
C VAL A 72 3.94 15.18 6.59
N THR A 73 3.17 15.80 5.70
CA THR A 73 1.87 16.37 6.06
C THR A 73 0.80 15.27 5.99
N VAL A 74 0.21 14.96 7.14
CA VAL A 74 -0.81 13.89 7.23
C VAL A 74 -2.21 14.48 7.21
N HIS A 75 -3.08 13.90 6.39
CA HIS A 75 -4.47 14.30 6.22
C HIS A 75 -5.39 13.16 6.65
N PHE A 76 -6.28 13.46 7.59
CA PHE A 76 -7.33 12.55 8.05
C PHE A 76 -8.69 13.14 7.75
N GLU A 77 -9.63 12.29 7.33
CA GLU A 77 -11.03 12.68 7.31
C GLU A 77 -11.76 12.10 8.52
N ARG A 78 -12.29 12.98 9.35
CA ARG A 78 -13.29 12.58 10.34
C ARG A 78 -14.63 12.51 9.63
N GLN A 79 -15.20 11.31 9.49
CA GLN A 79 -16.59 11.19 9.09
C GLN A 79 -17.49 11.92 10.10
N THR A 80 -18.13 12.97 9.65
CA THR A 80 -19.36 13.47 10.25
C THR A 80 -20.51 12.92 9.42
N ALA A 81 -21.27 12.00 10.03
CA ALA A 81 -22.51 11.37 9.57
C ALA A 81 -23.01 11.69 8.15
N ASP A 82 -23.19 10.63 7.34
CA ASP A 82 -24.10 10.53 6.18
C ASP A 82 -23.87 11.39 4.91
N ALA A 83 -22.78 12.14 4.78
CA ALA A 83 -22.46 12.81 3.52
C ALA A 83 -21.33 12.06 2.78
N PRO A 84 -21.38 11.91 1.43
CA PRO A 84 -20.23 11.48 0.66
C PRO A 84 -19.14 12.54 0.80
N THR A 85 -18.18 12.29 1.67
CA THR A 85 -17.15 13.25 2.03
C THR A 85 -16.19 13.40 0.87
N GLN A 86 -16.10 14.59 0.29
CA GLN A 86 -14.97 14.95 -0.54
C GLN A 86 -13.77 15.11 0.37
N VAL A 87 -12.68 14.45 0.02
CA VAL A 87 -11.43 14.53 0.78
C VAL A 87 -10.89 15.96 0.69
N GLY A 88 -10.91 16.67 1.82
CA GLY A 88 -10.54 18.08 1.89
C GLY A 88 -9.09 18.29 1.46
N GLY A 89 -8.83 19.26 0.58
CA GLY A 89 -7.49 19.62 0.14
C GLY A 89 -6.83 18.67 -0.88
N LEU A 90 -7.45 17.52 -1.22
CA LEU A 90 -6.84 16.54 -2.12
C LEU A 90 -6.66 17.10 -3.56
N VAL A 91 -7.67 17.74 -4.12
CA VAL A 91 -7.65 18.23 -5.52
C VAL A 91 -6.49 19.21 -5.78
N PRO A 92 -6.30 20.26 -5.00
CA PRO A 92 -5.18 21.18 -5.19
C PRO A 92 -3.82 20.47 -5.13
N LEU A 93 -3.64 19.50 -4.23
CA LEU A 93 -2.40 18.76 -4.06
C LEU A 93 -2.13 17.80 -5.22
N LEU A 94 -3.17 17.13 -5.75
CA LEU A 94 -3.03 16.28 -6.95
C LEU A 94 -2.67 17.08 -8.21
N LEU A 95 -2.97 18.37 -8.25
CA LEU A 95 -2.64 19.26 -9.36
C LEU A 95 -1.29 19.97 -9.17
N ALA A 96 -0.69 19.90 -7.97
CA ALA A 96 0.57 20.56 -7.69
C ALA A 96 1.75 19.78 -8.32
N PRO A 97 2.62 20.44 -9.13
CA PRO A 97 3.66 19.74 -9.89
C PRO A 97 4.86 19.29 -9.05
N ASP A 98 4.97 19.77 -7.83
CA ASP A 98 6.10 19.58 -6.91
C ASP A 98 5.76 18.74 -5.67
N LYS A 99 4.47 18.46 -5.43
CA LYS A 99 4.00 17.74 -4.26
C LYS A 99 3.84 16.23 -4.55
N ASN A 100 4.35 15.39 -3.68
CA ASN A 100 4.03 13.97 -3.73
C ASN A 100 2.81 13.68 -2.86
N VAL A 101 1.81 13.02 -3.43
CA VAL A 101 0.57 12.65 -2.74
C VAL A 101 0.49 11.14 -2.61
N ILE A 102 0.34 10.65 -1.39
CA ILE A 102 0.21 9.22 -1.12
C ILE A 102 -1.20 8.96 -0.59
N LEU A 103 -1.93 8.06 -1.25
CA LEU A 103 -3.28 7.68 -0.89
C LEU A 103 -3.27 6.25 -0.34
N ASP A 104 -3.44 6.10 0.97
CA ASP A 104 -3.70 4.82 1.61
C ASP A 104 -5.20 4.55 1.60
N VAL A 105 -5.65 3.70 0.68
CA VAL A 105 -7.06 3.46 0.43
C VAL A 105 -7.56 2.31 1.29
N GLY A 106 -8.73 2.45 1.88
CA GLY A 106 -9.40 1.40 2.64
C GLY A 106 -9.59 0.11 1.84
N GLY A 107 -9.68 -1.01 2.53
CA GLY A 107 -9.75 -2.34 1.90
C GLY A 107 -11.01 -2.54 1.05
N GLY A 108 -10.85 -3.30 -0.04
CA GLY A 108 -11.93 -3.71 -0.92
C GLY A 108 -12.52 -2.59 -1.79
N ASP A 109 -13.64 -2.90 -2.44
CA ASP A 109 -14.34 -1.97 -3.33
C ASP A 109 -15.00 -0.79 -2.57
N ALA A 110 -15.41 -1.03 -1.33
CA ALA A 110 -15.99 0.02 -0.49
C ALA A 110 -15.00 1.15 -0.22
N GLY A 111 -13.75 0.83 0.17
CA GLY A 111 -12.69 1.82 0.33
C GLY A 111 -12.31 2.48 -1.00
N ALA A 112 -12.17 1.69 -2.06
CA ALA A 112 -11.79 2.16 -3.39
C ALA A 112 -12.81 3.14 -4.01
N ARG A 113 -14.09 3.06 -3.62
CA ARG A 113 -15.16 3.93 -4.11
C ARG A 113 -14.89 5.40 -3.82
N LEU A 114 -14.24 5.69 -2.69
CA LEU A 114 -13.93 7.06 -2.29
C LEU A 114 -13.05 7.78 -3.32
N ILE A 115 -12.07 7.07 -3.90
CA ILE A 115 -11.17 7.68 -4.89
C ILE A 115 -11.73 7.70 -6.30
N GLY A 116 -12.84 7.00 -6.56
CA GLY A 116 -13.48 6.93 -7.87
C GLY A 116 -13.92 8.30 -8.42
N GLY A 117 -14.24 9.25 -7.54
CA GLY A 117 -14.54 10.64 -7.91
C GLY A 117 -13.33 11.42 -8.42
N TYR A 118 -12.12 11.01 -8.03
CA TYR A 118 -10.85 11.65 -8.38
C TYR A 118 -10.10 10.93 -9.52
N SER A 119 -10.68 9.88 -10.10
CA SER A 119 -10.02 9.04 -11.11
C SER A 119 -9.44 9.82 -12.29
N HIS A 120 -10.09 10.92 -12.69
CA HIS A 120 -9.62 11.79 -13.76
C HIS A 120 -8.31 12.54 -13.43
N LEU A 121 -8.01 12.77 -12.14
CA LEU A 121 -6.77 13.37 -11.63
C LEU A 121 -5.69 12.31 -11.38
N LEU A 122 -6.08 11.05 -11.22
CA LEU A 122 -5.18 9.93 -10.90
C LEU A 122 -4.68 9.17 -12.14
N LYS A 123 -4.94 9.66 -13.36
CA LYS A 123 -4.53 9.01 -14.62
C LYS A 123 -3.03 8.74 -14.72
N ASN A 124 -2.23 9.60 -14.10
CA ASN A 124 -0.77 9.51 -14.09
C ASN A 124 -0.23 9.05 -12.72
N ALA A 125 -1.08 8.63 -11.80
CA ALA A 125 -0.64 8.11 -10.51
C ALA A 125 0.02 6.73 -10.66
N ASP A 126 0.97 6.43 -9.79
CA ASP A 126 1.47 5.08 -9.62
C ASP A 126 0.48 4.30 -8.74
N VAL A 127 -0.32 3.46 -9.37
CA VAL A 127 -1.35 2.67 -8.69
C VAL A 127 -0.79 1.29 -8.38
N TRP A 128 -0.77 0.91 -7.10
CA TRP A 128 -0.25 -0.35 -6.61
C TRP A 128 -1.37 -1.22 -6.08
N PHE A 129 -1.44 -2.46 -6.53
CA PHE A 129 -2.31 -3.48 -5.98
C PHE A 129 -1.48 -4.47 -5.16
N ILE A 130 -1.77 -4.51 -3.85
CA ILE A 130 -1.02 -5.32 -2.91
C ILE A 130 -1.74 -6.63 -2.68
N VAL A 131 -1.04 -7.73 -2.91
CA VAL A 131 -1.55 -9.09 -2.70
C VAL A 131 -0.77 -9.77 -1.58
N ASN A 132 -1.48 -10.19 -0.54
CA ASN A 132 -0.93 -11.07 0.48
C ASN A 132 -1.54 -12.46 0.31
N PRO A 133 -0.78 -13.45 -0.18
CA PRO A 133 -1.30 -14.80 -0.49
C PRO A 133 -1.84 -15.54 0.73
N TYR A 134 -1.48 -15.10 1.92
CA TYR A 134 -1.98 -15.67 3.18
C TYR A 134 -3.36 -15.16 3.62
N ARG A 135 -3.98 -14.26 2.83
CA ARG A 135 -5.32 -13.77 3.15
C ARG A 135 -6.40 -14.58 2.42
N PRO A 136 -7.57 -14.78 3.04
CA PRO A 136 -8.64 -15.62 2.44
C PRO A 136 -9.06 -15.17 1.04
N TRP A 137 -9.06 -13.88 0.78
CA TRP A 137 -9.41 -13.27 -0.51
C TRP A 137 -8.31 -13.34 -1.58
N SER A 138 -7.16 -13.90 -1.25
CA SER A 138 -6.03 -14.12 -2.15
C SER A 138 -5.69 -15.63 -2.25
N GLY A 139 -6.60 -16.51 -1.85
CA GLY A 139 -6.37 -17.95 -1.82
C GLY A 139 -6.46 -18.65 -3.19
N SER A 140 -6.84 -17.93 -4.24
CA SER A 140 -6.82 -18.42 -5.64
C SER A 140 -6.77 -17.26 -6.61
N THR A 141 -6.39 -17.54 -7.87
CA THR A 141 -6.38 -16.55 -8.96
C THR A 141 -7.76 -15.95 -9.18
N GLU A 142 -8.83 -16.75 -9.10
CA GLU A 142 -10.21 -16.29 -9.28
C GLU A 142 -10.64 -15.33 -8.18
N HIS A 143 -10.23 -15.58 -6.94
CA HIS A 143 -10.49 -14.67 -5.82
C HIS A 143 -9.77 -13.33 -6.02
N ILE A 144 -8.50 -13.37 -6.42
CA ILE A 144 -7.71 -12.17 -6.70
C ILE A 144 -8.33 -11.37 -7.85
N ASP A 145 -8.71 -12.04 -8.96
CA ASP A 145 -9.34 -11.39 -10.13
C ASP A 145 -10.69 -10.75 -9.76
N GLY A 146 -11.53 -11.47 -9.00
CA GLY A 146 -12.81 -10.95 -8.53
C GLY A 146 -12.65 -9.69 -7.68
N THR A 147 -11.73 -9.73 -6.72
CA THR A 147 -11.38 -8.61 -5.84
C THR A 147 -10.81 -7.42 -6.63
N LEU A 148 -9.82 -7.69 -7.49
CA LEU A 148 -9.19 -6.68 -8.35
C LEU A 148 -10.24 -5.99 -9.23
N SER A 149 -11.08 -6.77 -9.91
CA SER A 149 -12.14 -6.26 -10.78
C SER A 149 -13.14 -5.39 -10.03
N ALA A 150 -13.54 -5.77 -8.81
CA ALA A 150 -14.44 -4.99 -7.97
C ALA A 150 -13.80 -3.65 -7.55
N ILE A 151 -12.56 -3.69 -7.07
CA ILE A 151 -11.78 -2.53 -6.64
C ILE A 151 -11.56 -1.55 -7.80
N LEU A 152 -11.09 -2.02 -8.96
CA LEU A 152 -10.81 -1.15 -10.11
C LEU A 152 -12.09 -0.51 -10.67
N ARG A 153 -13.19 -1.25 -10.68
CA ARG A 153 -14.49 -0.70 -11.07
C ARG A 153 -14.96 0.41 -10.14
N ALA A 154 -14.81 0.20 -8.83
CA ALA A 154 -15.17 1.19 -7.81
C ALA A 154 -14.27 2.42 -7.87
N ALA A 155 -12.96 2.23 -7.97
CA ALA A 155 -11.95 3.30 -8.10
C ALA A 155 -11.97 4.00 -9.47
N ARG A 156 -12.56 3.39 -10.50
CA ARG A 156 -12.54 3.87 -11.90
C ARG A 156 -11.11 4.06 -12.42
N LEU A 157 -10.21 3.18 -12.03
CA LEU A 157 -8.81 3.18 -12.42
C LEU A 157 -8.50 2.06 -13.41
N ASN A 158 -7.40 2.22 -14.14
CA ASN A 158 -6.86 1.20 -15.02
C ASN A 158 -6.12 0.11 -14.24
N LEU A 159 -5.61 -0.91 -14.97
CA LEU A 159 -4.82 -1.98 -14.39
C LEU A 159 -3.63 -1.41 -13.59
N PRO A 160 -3.47 -1.78 -12.32
CA PRO A 160 -2.40 -1.31 -11.46
C PRO A 160 -1.10 -2.10 -11.68
N ARG A 161 -0.05 -1.66 -11.02
CA ARG A 161 1.19 -2.40 -10.79
C ARG A 161 0.98 -3.36 -9.62
N PHE A 162 1.61 -4.54 -9.64
CA PHE A 162 1.40 -5.58 -8.64
C PHE A 162 2.61 -5.74 -7.73
N LEU A 163 2.36 -5.77 -6.42
CA LEU A 163 3.31 -6.13 -5.39
C LEU A 163 2.78 -7.29 -4.55
N LEU A 164 3.66 -8.26 -4.26
CA LEU A 164 3.38 -9.29 -3.27
C LEU A 164 3.80 -8.82 -1.87
N ASN A 165 3.08 -9.26 -0.87
CA ASN A 165 3.42 -9.07 0.54
C ASN A 165 3.11 -10.34 1.33
N PRO A 166 3.90 -11.43 1.16
CA PRO A 166 3.69 -12.69 1.87
C PRO A 166 4.03 -12.51 3.36
N ASN A 167 3.02 -12.15 4.15
CA ASN A 167 3.20 -11.75 5.53
C ASN A 167 2.07 -12.26 6.43
N LEU A 168 2.43 -13.03 7.46
CA LEU A 168 1.55 -13.54 8.51
C LEU A 168 1.52 -12.64 9.75
N GLY A 169 2.40 -11.64 9.81
CA GLY A 169 2.60 -10.76 10.95
C GLY A 169 4.07 -10.73 11.39
N GLN A 170 4.30 -10.33 12.64
CA GLN A 170 5.67 -10.19 13.19
C GLN A 170 6.44 -11.50 13.27
N GLU A 171 5.73 -12.63 13.39
CA GLU A 171 6.31 -13.97 13.51
C GLU A 171 6.56 -14.67 12.18
N THR A 172 6.39 -13.98 11.05
CA THR A 172 6.65 -14.56 9.73
C THR A 172 8.08 -15.09 9.63
N THR A 173 8.23 -16.39 9.38
CA THR A 173 9.55 -17.02 9.17
C THR A 173 10.04 -16.82 7.74
N ALA A 174 11.33 -17.07 7.49
CA ALA A 174 11.88 -16.99 6.13
C ALA A 174 11.29 -18.07 5.21
N GLU A 175 11.04 -19.25 5.75
CA GLU A 175 10.43 -20.38 5.07
C GLU A 175 8.98 -20.06 4.64
N GLU A 176 8.18 -19.53 5.53
CA GLU A 176 6.82 -19.08 5.22
C GLU A 176 6.84 -17.93 4.20
N TYR A 177 7.74 -16.95 4.38
CA TYR A 177 7.86 -15.86 3.42
C TYR A 177 8.13 -16.38 1.99
N LEU A 178 9.09 -17.31 1.83
CA LEU A 178 9.43 -17.87 0.52
C LEU A 178 8.31 -18.73 -0.07
N ALA A 179 7.64 -19.53 0.75
CA ALA A 179 6.47 -20.32 0.32
C ALA A 179 5.34 -19.41 -0.17
N GLY A 180 4.98 -18.39 0.59
CA GLY A 180 3.97 -17.42 0.16
C GLY A 180 4.38 -16.61 -1.07
N LEU A 181 5.68 -16.35 -1.24
CA LEU A 181 6.20 -15.70 -2.45
C LEU A 181 6.03 -16.58 -3.69
N GLU A 182 6.33 -17.88 -3.57
CA GLU A 182 6.13 -18.87 -4.63
C GLU A 182 4.65 -18.99 -5.00
N ASP A 183 3.78 -19.16 -4.01
CA ASP A 183 2.32 -19.26 -4.20
C ASP A 183 1.76 -17.99 -4.88
N GLY A 184 2.14 -16.82 -4.40
CA GLY A 184 1.70 -15.55 -4.98
C GLY A 184 2.16 -15.36 -6.43
N LEU A 185 3.40 -15.74 -6.74
CA LEU A 185 3.92 -15.72 -8.10
C LEU A 185 3.20 -16.72 -9.00
N ALA A 186 2.94 -17.93 -8.53
CA ALA A 186 2.21 -18.94 -9.28
C ALA A 186 0.78 -18.48 -9.65
N MET A 187 0.12 -17.74 -8.75
CA MET A 187 -1.22 -17.20 -8.99
C MET A 187 -1.24 -15.98 -9.93
N LEU A 188 -0.23 -15.12 -9.89
CA LEU A 188 -0.26 -13.84 -10.60
C LEU A 188 0.55 -13.80 -11.88
N SER A 189 1.76 -14.37 -11.91
CA SER A 189 2.71 -14.21 -13.02
C SER A 189 2.22 -14.74 -14.38
N PRO A 190 1.30 -15.73 -14.47
CA PRO A 190 0.71 -16.13 -15.75
C PRO A 190 -0.15 -15.05 -16.40
N TYR A 191 -0.63 -14.07 -15.64
CA TYR A 191 -1.62 -13.08 -16.08
C TYR A 191 -1.12 -11.64 -16.08
N VAL A 192 -0.29 -11.30 -15.08
CA VAL A 192 0.22 -9.93 -14.89
C VAL A 192 1.68 -9.95 -14.41
N PRO A 193 2.49 -8.94 -14.76
CA PRO A 193 3.82 -8.80 -14.21
C PRO A 193 3.72 -8.46 -12.72
N VAL A 194 4.47 -9.19 -11.88
CA VAL A 194 4.68 -8.86 -10.47
C VAL A 194 6.01 -8.10 -10.38
N GLU A 195 5.96 -6.85 -9.96
CA GLU A 195 7.13 -5.97 -10.01
C GLU A 195 8.09 -6.13 -8.84
N GLY A 196 7.60 -6.64 -7.71
CA GLY A 196 8.42 -6.88 -6.53
C GLY A 196 7.61 -7.46 -5.38
N ALA A 197 8.28 -7.66 -4.26
CA ALA A 197 7.64 -8.09 -3.02
C ALA A 197 8.14 -7.30 -1.82
N ALA A 198 7.21 -6.96 -0.93
CA ALA A 198 7.54 -6.45 0.38
C ALA A 198 8.14 -7.58 1.25
N VAL A 199 9.16 -7.27 2.01
CA VAL A 199 9.80 -8.22 2.92
C VAL A 199 10.06 -7.57 4.28
N PRO A 200 9.76 -8.21 5.40
CA PRO A 200 10.20 -7.73 6.71
C PRO A 200 11.73 -7.50 6.68
N ALA A 201 12.20 -6.32 7.11
CA ALA A 201 13.61 -5.97 7.05
C ALA A 201 14.51 -7.00 7.75
N ALA A 202 14.02 -7.61 8.83
CA ALA A 202 14.72 -8.66 9.57
C ALA A 202 14.95 -9.94 8.75
N LEU A 203 14.10 -10.22 7.76
CA LEU A 203 14.21 -11.41 6.91
C LEU A 203 15.05 -11.19 5.65
N LEU A 204 15.30 -9.94 5.26
CA LEU A 204 15.93 -9.60 3.98
C LEU A 204 17.22 -10.40 3.72
N ALA A 205 18.13 -10.43 4.70
CA ALA A 205 19.41 -11.12 4.53
C ALA A 205 19.27 -12.62 4.31
N ARG A 206 18.20 -13.24 4.84
CA ARG A 206 17.93 -14.69 4.73
C ARG A 206 17.30 -15.07 3.41
N VAL A 207 16.49 -14.18 2.82
CA VAL A 207 15.66 -14.52 1.64
C VAL A 207 16.14 -13.87 0.35
N ALA A 208 16.98 -12.83 0.39
CA ALA A 208 17.37 -12.04 -0.78
C ALA A 208 18.05 -12.85 -1.89
N ALA A 209 18.81 -13.88 -1.55
CA ALA A 209 19.49 -14.74 -2.54
C ALA A 209 18.54 -15.75 -3.20
N LEU A 210 17.38 -16.01 -2.60
CA LEU A 210 16.40 -17.01 -3.02
C LEU A 210 15.20 -16.40 -3.74
N ALA A 211 14.94 -15.11 -3.53
CA ALA A 211 13.81 -14.42 -4.15
C ALA A 211 14.07 -14.16 -5.65
N PRO A 212 13.14 -14.53 -6.55
CA PRO A 212 13.31 -14.36 -7.99
C PRO A 212 12.98 -12.95 -8.51
N LEU A 213 12.57 -12.04 -7.64
CA LEU A 213 12.16 -10.67 -7.97
C LEU A 213 12.70 -9.67 -6.95
N PRO A 214 12.68 -8.36 -7.27
CA PRO A 214 13.15 -7.31 -6.37
C PRO A 214 12.38 -7.31 -5.05
N LEU A 215 13.10 -7.13 -3.94
CA LEU A 215 12.54 -7.06 -2.59
C LEU A 215 12.54 -5.62 -2.08
N ILE A 216 11.47 -5.24 -1.39
CA ILE A 216 11.29 -3.96 -0.73
C ILE A 216 11.34 -4.23 0.77
N PRO A 217 12.46 -3.95 1.45
CA PRO A 217 12.54 -4.14 2.88
C PRO A 217 11.65 -3.11 3.59
N ILE A 218 10.72 -3.62 4.40
CA ILE A 218 9.83 -2.78 5.21
C ILE A 218 10.05 -3.05 6.69
N THR A 219 10.04 -1.97 7.47
CA THR A 219 9.95 -2.02 8.92
C THR A 219 8.49 -1.80 9.29
N THR A 220 7.94 -2.63 10.17
CA THR A 220 6.56 -2.47 10.64
C THR A 220 6.48 -1.24 11.54
N HIS A 221 5.63 -0.30 11.17
CA HIS A 221 5.40 0.94 11.89
C HIS A 221 4.00 1.00 12.52
N ILE A 222 3.10 0.12 12.07
CA ILE A 222 1.71 0.06 12.52
C ILE A 222 1.58 -1.12 13.48
N SER A 223 1.50 -0.83 14.77
CA SER A 223 1.20 -1.85 15.78
C SER A 223 -0.27 -2.28 15.67
N VAL A 224 -0.51 -3.57 15.59
CA VAL A 224 -1.85 -4.13 15.85
C VAL A 224 -1.97 -4.22 17.37
N PRO A 225 -2.94 -3.56 18.01
CA PRO A 225 -3.17 -3.77 19.43
C PRO A 225 -3.39 -5.27 19.66
N GLU A 226 -2.67 -5.85 20.59
CA GLU A 226 -3.02 -7.16 21.11
C GLU A 226 -4.45 -7.01 21.62
N THR A 227 -5.39 -7.69 20.97
CA THR A 227 -6.73 -7.86 21.53
C THR A 227 -6.53 -8.62 22.84
N GLU A 228 -6.74 -7.94 23.96
CA GLU A 228 -6.97 -8.63 25.23
C GLU A 228 -8.12 -9.60 24.99
N LEU A 229 -7.77 -10.86 24.82
CA LEU A 229 -8.72 -11.96 24.84
C LEU A 229 -8.95 -12.25 26.34
N ASP A 230 -9.92 -11.57 26.94
CA ASP A 230 -10.56 -12.02 28.19
C ASP A 230 -11.65 -13.05 27.86
#